data_338f675a2bc2d581605b433d55c47744
#
_entry.id   338f675a2bc2d581605b433d55c47744
#
_cell.length_a   1.000
_cell.length_b   1.000
_cell.length_c   1.000
_cell.angle_alpha   90.00
_cell.angle_beta   90.00
_cell.angle_gamma   90.00
#
_symmetry.space_group_name_H-M   'P 1'
#
loop_
_entity.id
_entity.type
_entity.pdbx_description
1 polymer ?
#
loop_
_entity_poly.entity_id
_entity_poly.type
_entity_poly.pdbx_seq_one_letter_code
_entity_poly.pdbx_strand_id
1 'polypeptide(L)'
;MSRRLFIHATNVHQGGGQSLLRALLEVCPENLGLVMVLDTRMDVPEGMPDGVEIKRVRPSIMQRLQAEWWLAQNVQAQDIVLCFGNLPPLFKLWGHVTVFVQNRYLVDKVTLGNFPMKTRLRLGVERLWLSGKAINADEFVVQTLSMKTALLSSGCVVDQPVHIRPFANMPNIDLENVNRENHKRYDFIYVASGEAHKNHRRLVEAWCLLAEQGQFPSLCLTLDEEQSIELFAWIEERKLQYGLKLENVGCLPHEQVIQLYAQARALIYPSQFESFGLPLIEARQAGLPVLAAELDYVRDVIVPEQSFDPDSPVSIARAVKRYLGVDEAPLKILDATSFLDLLISKRS
;
A
#
# COMPACT_ATOMS: atom_id res chain seq x y z
N MET A 1 18.84 31.14 -17.33
CA MET A 1 18.72 29.67 -17.51
C MET A 1 17.34 29.27 -17.02
N SER A 2 16.62 28.39 -17.72
CA SER A 2 15.32 27.90 -17.31
C SER A 2 15.44 27.02 -16.06
N ARG A 3 14.47 27.07 -15.17
CA ARG A 3 14.35 26.25 -13.96
C ARG A 3 14.17 24.79 -14.37
N ARG A 4 14.90 23.85 -13.73
CA ARG A 4 14.81 22.40 -14.01
C ARG A 4 14.22 21.67 -12.82
N LEU A 5 13.51 20.57 -13.09
CA LEU A 5 13.06 19.61 -12.11
C LEU A 5 13.92 18.35 -12.20
N PHE A 6 14.60 18.02 -11.13
CA PHE A 6 15.30 16.75 -10.97
C PHE A 6 14.42 15.77 -10.20
N ILE A 7 14.13 14.62 -10.79
CA ILE A 7 13.45 13.50 -10.10
C ILE A 7 14.48 12.42 -9.79
N HIS A 8 14.81 12.26 -8.51
CA HIS A 8 15.75 11.28 -8.02
C HIS A 8 15.01 10.08 -7.43
N ALA A 9 14.95 8.95 -8.18
CA ALA A 9 14.20 7.74 -7.85
C ALA A 9 15.00 6.46 -8.11
N THR A 10 16.25 6.40 -7.63
CA THR A 10 17.20 5.29 -7.89
C THR A 10 16.87 3.96 -7.20
N ASN A 11 15.83 3.88 -6.40
CA ASN A 11 15.36 2.69 -5.68
C ASN A 11 13.87 2.42 -5.88
N VAL A 12 13.22 3.11 -6.82
CA VAL A 12 11.81 2.94 -7.15
C VAL A 12 11.69 2.18 -8.46
N HIS A 13 11.13 0.96 -8.44
CA HIS A 13 10.98 0.11 -9.62
C HIS A 13 9.81 -0.88 -9.54
N GLN A 14 9.08 -0.93 -8.42
CA GLN A 14 7.95 -1.84 -8.22
C GLN A 14 6.96 -1.32 -7.18
N GLY A 15 5.75 -1.90 -7.16
CA GLY A 15 4.70 -1.61 -6.17
C GLY A 15 4.15 -0.19 -6.24
N GLY A 16 3.53 0.27 -5.17
CA GLY A 16 2.87 1.57 -5.10
C GLY A 16 3.76 2.76 -5.44
N GLY A 17 5.05 2.70 -5.08
CA GLY A 17 6.02 3.74 -5.45
C GLY A 17 6.21 3.87 -6.96
N GLN A 18 6.21 2.75 -7.70
CA GLN A 18 6.27 2.76 -9.16
C GLN A 18 5.01 3.38 -9.76
N SER A 19 3.83 2.99 -9.28
CA SER A 19 2.55 3.53 -9.75
C SER A 19 2.46 5.05 -9.54
N LEU A 20 2.87 5.54 -8.38
CA LEU A 20 2.89 6.98 -8.08
C LEU A 20 3.91 7.72 -8.94
N LEU A 21 5.11 7.17 -9.13
CA LEU A 21 6.13 7.79 -9.98
C LEU A 21 5.64 7.88 -11.44
N ARG A 22 5.02 6.82 -11.96
CA ARG A 22 4.43 6.82 -13.30
C ARG A 22 3.37 7.91 -13.44
N ALA A 23 2.42 7.99 -12.49
CA ALA A 23 1.39 9.02 -12.47
C ALA A 23 1.97 10.44 -12.47
N LEU A 24 3.06 10.66 -11.74
CA LEU A 24 3.76 11.95 -11.72
C LEU A 24 4.40 12.27 -13.08
N LEU A 25 5.00 11.29 -13.73
CA LEU A 25 5.69 11.46 -15.01
C LEU A 25 4.70 11.76 -16.16
N GLU A 26 3.50 11.18 -16.12
CA GLU A 26 2.44 11.39 -17.12
C GLU A 26 1.90 12.84 -17.17
N VAL A 27 2.05 13.60 -16.07
CA VAL A 27 1.54 14.98 -15.96
C VAL A 27 2.66 16.03 -15.89
N CYS A 28 3.90 15.64 -16.19
CA CYS A 28 5.04 16.56 -16.12
C CYS A 28 4.89 17.70 -17.15
N PRO A 29 5.04 18.98 -16.73
CA PRO A 29 4.88 20.12 -17.65
C PRO A 29 5.97 20.14 -18.73
N GLU A 30 5.61 20.34 -19.99
CA GLU A 30 6.53 20.40 -21.14
C GLU A 30 7.51 21.59 -21.09
N ASN A 31 7.12 22.68 -20.41
CA ASN A 31 7.92 23.90 -20.30
C ASN A 31 8.99 23.85 -19.18
N LEU A 32 9.07 22.75 -18.44
CA LEU A 32 10.03 22.55 -17.37
C LEU A 32 11.12 21.59 -17.84
N GLY A 33 12.39 22.01 -17.78
CA GLY A 33 13.51 21.11 -18.07
C GLY A 33 13.49 19.94 -17.07
N LEU A 34 13.18 18.73 -17.55
CA LEU A 34 13.07 17.54 -16.71
C LEU A 34 14.35 16.70 -16.78
N VAL A 35 14.91 16.39 -15.62
CA VAL A 35 16.07 15.51 -15.46
C VAL A 35 15.72 14.38 -14.50
N MET A 36 15.82 13.15 -14.96
CA MET A 36 15.45 11.97 -14.18
C MET A 36 16.65 11.10 -13.88
N VAL A 37 16.81 10.70 -12.60
CA VAL A 37 17.80 9.73 -12.14
C VAL A 37 17.05 8.51 -11.62
N LEU A 38 16.92 7.48 -12.46
CA LEU A 38 16.03 6.35 -12.26
C LEU A 38 16.79 5.03 -12.09
N ASP A 39 16.19 4.09 -11.36
CA ASP A 39 16.61 2.68 -11.37
C ASP A 39 16.50 2.11 -12.80
N THR A 40 17.48 1.28 -13.22
CA THR A 40 17.47 0.64 -14.56
C THR A 40 16.25 -0.25 -14.79
N ARG A 41 15.63 -0.73 -13.72
CA ARG A 41 14.43 -1.62 -13.75
C ARG A 41 13.11 -0.84 -13.84
N MET A 42 13.14 0.49 -13.69
CA MET A 42 11.94 1.33 -13.83
C MET A 42 11.61 1.54 -15.30
N ASP A 43 10.41 1.17 -15.70
CA ASP A 43 9.89 1.49 -17.02
C ASP A 43 9.42 2.95 -17.05
N VAL A 44 9.77 3.64 -18.11
CA VAL A 44 9.36 5.04 -18.35
C VAL A 44 8.12 5.03 -19.23
N PRO A 45 7.09 5.84 -18.93
CA PRO A 45 5.92 5.96 -19.79
C PRO A 45 6.27 6.34 -21.23
N GLU A 46 5.54 5.79 -22.19
CA GLU A 46 5.60 6.24 -23.58
C GLU A 46 5.02 7.66 -23.69
N GLY A 47 5.56 8.49 -24.58
CA GLY A 47 5.07 9.86 -24.79
C GLY A 47 5.64 10.91 -23.83
N MET A 48 6.79 10.65 -23.21
CA MET A 48 7.51 11.68 -22.44
C MET A 48 7.84 12.90 -23.33
N PRO A 49 7.82 14.14 -22.77
CA PRO A 49 8.19 15.34 -23.50
C PRO A 49 9.57 15.25 -24.15
N ASP A 50 9.76 15.88 -25.30
CA ASP A 50 11.06 16.01 -25.95
C ASP A 50 12.06 16.76 -25.04
N GLY A 51 13.31 16.29 -25.01
CA GLY A 51 14.38 16.94 -24.25
C GLY A 51 14.50 16.50 -22.79
N VAL A 52 13.78 15.47 -22.37
CA VAL A 52 13.94 14.87 -21.03
C VAL A 52 15.29 14.16 -20.93
N GLU A 53 16.13 14.56 -19.97
CA GLU A 53 17.38 13.88 -19.66
C GLU A 53 17.15 12.72 -18.70
N ILE A 54 17.47 11.47 -19.10
CA ILE A 54 17.29 10.28 -18.27
C ILE A 54 18.62 9.63 -17.97
N LYS A 55 19.00 9.62 -16.69
CA LYS A 55 20.17 8.90 -16.18
C LYS A 55 19.73 7.59 -15.52
N ARG A 56 20.14 6.46 -16.09
CA ARG A 56 19.85 5.12 -15.55
C ARG A 56 20.91 4.68 -14.56
N VAL A 57 20.49 4.20 -13.37
CA VAL A 57 21.34 3.76 -12.26
C VAL A 57 21.07 2.31 -11.95
N ARG A 58 22.09 1.45 -12.02
CA ARG A 58 21.99 0.04 -11.62
C ARG A 58 21.89 -0.08 -10.09
N PRO A 59 21.24 -1.12 -9.55
CA PRO A 59 21.10 -1.32 -8.11
C PRO A 59 22.42 -1.78 -7.47
N SER A 60 23.44 -0.91 -7.48
CA SER A 60 24.74 -1.11 -6.84
C SER A 60 25.14 0.11 -6.04
N ILE A 61 25.89 -0.10 -4.95
CA ILE A 61 26.36 0.98 -4.05
C ILE A 61 27.22 1.98 -4.82
N MET A 62 28.12 1.51 -5.68
CA MET A 62 29.02 2.37 -6.45
C MET A 62 28.25 3.27 -7.43
N GLN A 63 27.31 2.70 -8.18
CA GLN A 63 26.48 3.44 -9.12
C GLN A 63 25.59 4.47 -8.42
N ARG A 64 25.09 4.13 -7.24
CA ARG A 64 24.31 5.06 -6.42
C ARG A 64 25.16 6.23 -5.93
N LEU A 65 26.38 5.97 -5.42
CA LEU A 65 27.31 7.02 -5.01
C LEU A 65 27.70 7.93 -6.19
N GLN A 66 27.93 7.37 -7.38
CA GLN A 66 28.18 8.13 -8.60
C GLN A 66 26.99 9.02 -8.98
N ALA A 67 25.75 8.53 -8.84
CA ALA A 67 24.56 9.31 -9.10
C ALA A 67 24.38 10.46 -8.10
N GLU A 68 24.63 10.22 -6.81
CA GLU A 68 24.61 11.26 -5.77
C GLU A 68 25.67 12.36 -6.02
N TRP A 69 26.88 11.94 -6.39
CA TRP A 69 27.96 12.89 -6.72
C TRP A 69 27.64 13.69 -7.98
N TRP A 70 27.07 13.03 -9.01
CA TRP A 70 26.64 13.71 -10.24
C TRP A 70 25.55 14.74 -9.93
N LEU A 71 24.54 14.42 -9.10
CA LEU A 71 23.55 15.41 -8.67
C LEU A 71 24.18 16.63 -8.02
N ALA A 72 25.15 16.42 -7.11
CA ALA A 72 25.84 17.52 -6.41
C ALA A 72 26.59 18.46 -7.37
N GLN A 73 27.03 17.97 -8.51
CA GLN A 73 27.70 18.79 -9.53
C GLN A 73 26.77 19.46 -10.54
N ASN A 74 25.59 18.92 -10.77
CA ASN A 74 24.71 19.36 -11.86
C ASN A 74 23.51 20.20 -11.40
N VAL A 75 23.11 20.08 -10.12
CA VAL A 75 21.99 20.86 -9.56
C VAL A 75 22.44 22.28 -9.25
N GLN A 76 21.71 23.27 -9.77
CA GLN A 76 21.96 24.70 -9.60
C GLN A 76 20.96 25.32 -8.61
N ALA A 77 21.23 26.51 -8.12
CA ALA A 77 20.42 27.18 -7.09
C ALA A 77 18.96 27.41 -7.45
N GLN A 78 18.65 27.57 -8.74
CA GLN A 78 17.28 27.74 -9.24
C GLN A 78 16.52 26.41 -9.45
N ASP A 79 17.20 25.27 -9.40
CA ASP A 79 16.60 23.97 -9.71
C ASP A 79 15.80 23.43 -8.52
N ILE A 80 14.83 22.58 -8.81
CA ILE A 80 14.04 21.82 -7.85
C ILE A 80 14.51 20.36 -7.90
N VAL A 81 14.66 19.73 -6.75
CA VAL A 81 15.02 18.31 -6.63
C VAL A 81 13.96 17.59 -5.84
N LEU A 82 13.28 16.63 -6.46
CA LEU A 82 12.36 15.72 -5.82
C LEU A 82 13.05 14.37 -5.59
N CYS A 83 13.41 14.09 -4.34
CA CYS A 83 13.92 12.79 -3.91
C CYS A 83 12.73 11.85 -3.68
N PHE A 84 12.33 11.11 -4.72
CA PHE A 84 11.15 10.24 -4.72
C PHE A 84 11.41 8.87 -4.07
N GLY A 85 12.66 8.55 -3.82
CA GLY A 85 13.12 7.26 -3.27
C GLY A 85 13.20 7.20 -1.73
N ASN A 86 12.45 8.00 -0.99
CA ASN A 86 12.39 8.05 0.48
C ASN A 86 13.63 8.63 1.17
N LEU A 87 14.73 8.84 0.48
CA LEU A 87 16.00 9.23 1.09
C LEU A 87 16.44 10.61 0.61
N PRO A 88 16.92 11.46 1.52
CA PRO A 88 17.56 12.73 1.15
C PRO A 88 18.85 12.49 0.37
N PRO A 89 19.34 13.47 -0.41
CA PRO A 89 20.59 13.33 -1.13
C PRO A 89 21.76 13.18 -0.14
N LEU A 90 22.77 12.42 -0.55
CA LEU A 90 23.95 12.16 0.28
C LEU A 90 24.76 13.42 0.52
N PHE A 91 24.82 14.32 -0.47
CA PHE A 91 25.51 15.59 -0.44
C PHE A 91 24.51 16.75 -0.40
N LYS A 92 24.89 17.87 0.24
CA LYS A 92 24.08 19.10 0.16
C LYS A 92 24.07 19.61 -1.28
N LEU A 93 22.88 19.87 -1.80
CA LEU A 93 22.68 20.41 -3.15
C LEU A 93 22.43 21.92 -3.07
N TRP A 94 22.65 22.60 -4.20
CA TRP A 94 22.38 24.05 -4.31
C TRP A 94 20.91 24.36 -4.56
N GLY A 95 20.14 23.46 -5.18
CA GLY A 95 18.74 23.62 -5.47
C GLY A 95 17.84 23.33 -4.26
N HIS A 96 16.55 23.60 -4.39
CA HIS A 96 15.54 23.29 -3.36
C HIS A 96 15.22 21.78 -3.37
N VAL A 97 15.43 21.13 -2.24
CA VAL A 97 15.32 19.67 -2.09
C VAL A 97 14.07 19.30 -1.31
N THR A 98 13.14 18.62 -1.98
CA THR A 98 11.97 17.98 -1.38
C THR A 98 12.18 16.47 -1.31
N VAL A 99 12.00 15.87 -0.13
CA VAL A 99 12.08 14.41 0.06
C VAL A 99 10.68 13.85 0.24
N PHE A 100 10.26 12.96 -0.67
CA PHE A 100 8.98 12.28 -0.60
C PHE A 100 9.12 10.93 0.10
N VAL A 101 8.58 10.81 1.33
CA VAL A 101 8.71 9.62 2.16
C VAL A 101 7.45 8.78 2.05
N GLN A 102 7.60 7.60 1.44
CA GLN A 102 6.52 6.65 1.15
C GLN A 102 6.66 5.34 1.94
N ASN A 103 7.86 5.02 2.43
CA ASN A 103 8.12 3.74 3.09
C ASN A 103 8.02 3.88 4.61
N ARG A 104 6.89 3.41 5.17
CA ARG A 104 6.61 3.45 6.59
C ARG A 104 7.65 2.70 7.43
N TYR A 105 8.26 1.64 6.90
CA TYR A 105 9.32 0.89 7.59
C TYR A 105 10.59 1.70 7.88
N LEU A 106 10.78 2.84 7.23
CA LEU A 106 11.93 3.72 7.49
C LEU A 106 11.72 4.63 8.70
N VAL A 107 10.47 4.95 9.02
CA VAL A 107 10.11 5.99 10.00
C VAL A 107 9.38 5.45 11.23
N ASP A 108 8.74 4.29 11.12
CA ASP A 108 8.02 3.67 12.23
C ASP A 108 8.92 2.71 13.03
N LYS A 109 8.67 2.59 14.33
CA LYS A 109 9.40 1.73 15.27
C LYS A 109 8.94 0.26 15.21
N VAL A 110 8.64 -0.23 14.01
CA VAL A 110 8.19 -1.62 13.81
C VAL A 110 9.39 -2.57 13.87
N THR A 111 9.20 -3.71 14.52
CA THR A 111 10.21 -4.78 14.57
C THR A 111 10.39 -5.40 13.19
N LEU A 112 11.64 -5.48 12.73
CA LEU A 112 11.98 -6.06 11.42
C LEU A 112 12.23 -7.58 11.51
N GLY A 113 11.82 -8.24 12.61
CA GLY A 113 12.11 -9.66 12.87
C GLY A 113 11.62 -10.62 11.80
N ASN A 114 10.49 -10.31 11.18
CA ASN A 114 9.85 -11.15 10.16
C ASN A 114 10.49 -11.00 8.75
N PHE A 115 11.46 -10.09 8.58
CA PHE A 115 12.12 -9.91 7.29
C PHE A 115 13.39 -10.74 7.17
N PRO A 116 13.75 -11.19 5.94
CA PRO A 116 15.06 -11.78 5.66
C PRO A 116 16.21 -10.87 6.09
N MET A 117 17.32 -11.42 6.53
CA MET A 117 18.49 -10.68 7.02
C MET A 117 18.95 -9.58 6.06
N LYS A 118 18.95 -9.85 4.76
CA LYS A 118 19.32 -8.88 3.71
C LYS A 118 18.40 -7.64 3.71
N THR A 119 17.09 -7.83 3.85
CA THR A 119 16.10 -6.75 3.92
C THR A 119 16.26 -5.95 5.21
N ARG A 120 16.48 -6.62 6.35
CA ARG A 120 16.73 -5.96 7.64
C ARG A 120 17.96 -5.07 7.59
N LEU A 121 19.06 -5.57 7.01
CA LEU A 121 20.29 -4.79 6.86
C LEU A 121 20.07 -3.57 5.96
N ARG A 122 19.39 -3.76 4.82
CA ARG A 122 19.06 -2.67 3.91
C ARG A 122 18.24 -1.58 4.60
N LEU A 123 17.14 -1.95 5.27
CA LEU A 123 16.30 -0.99 5.99
C LEU A 123 17.06 -0.29 7.12
N GLY A 124 17.96 -0.99 7.81
CA GLY A 124 18.84 -0.39 8.81
C GLY A 124 19.76 0.69 8.22
N VAL A 125 20.39 0.40 7.08
CA VAL A 125 21.23 1.37 6.36
C VAL A 125 20.40 2.57 5.87
N GLU A 126 19.22 2.32 5.31
CA GLU A 126 18.32 3.37 4.82
C GLU A 126 17.81 4.26 5.97
N ARG A 127 17.49 3.70 7.15
CA ARG A 127 17.15 4.46 8.37
C ARG A 127 18.30 5.37 8.83
N LEU A 128 19.52 4.84 8.87
CA LEU A 128 20.72 5.63 9.20
C LEU A 128 20.99 6.73 8.18
N TRP A 129 20.75 6.45 6.89
CA TRP A 129 20.90 7.46 5.84
C TRP A 129 19.85 8.57 6.01
N LEU A 130 18.56 8.20 6.15
CA LEU A 130 17.49 9.17 6.35
C LEU A 130 17.79 10.08 7.55
N SER A 131 18.12 9.51 8.69
CA SER A 131 18.43 10.25 9.91
C SER A 131 19.70 11.13 9.76
N GLY A 132 20.79 10.55 9.24
CA GLY A 132 22.08 11.26 9.16
C GLY A 132 22.15 12.31 8.05
N LYS A 133 21.26 12.28 7.06
CA LYS A 133 21.26 13.19 5.90
C LYS A 133 19.99 14.02 5.76
N ALA A 134 19.07 13.96 6.71
CA ALA A 134 17.86 14.77 6.71
C ALA A 134 18.15 16.27 6.56
N ILE A 135 19.26 16.74 7.11
CA ILE A 135 19.72 18.15 6.99
C ILE A 135 19.99 18.60 5.54
N ASN A 136 20.15 17.66 4.60
CA ASN A 136 20.34 17.97 3.18
C ASN A 136 19.00 18.23 2.46
N ALA A 137 17.86 17.97 3.10
CA ALA A 137 16.53 18.31 2.60
C ALA A 137 16.10 19.69 3.10
N ASP A 138 15.36 20.42 2.28
CA ASP A 138 14.72 21.67 2.67
C ASP A 138 13.30 21.41 3.20
N GLU A 139 12.61 20.40 2.67
CA GLU A 139 11.29 19.96 3.16
C GLU A 139 11.07 18.46 2.96
N PHE A 140 10.12 17.91 3.71
CA PHE A 140 9.64 16.56 3.56
C PHE A 140 8.17 16.55 3.15
N VAL A 141 7.80 15.62 2.30
CA VAL A 141 6.42 15.37 1.89
C VAL A 141 6.04 13.95 2.21
N VAL A 142 4.87 13.76 2.78
CA VAL A 142 4.23 12.48 3.06
C VAL A 142 2.79 12.48 2.56
N GLN A 143 2.16 11.32 2.49
CA GLN A 143 0.81 11.19 1.92
C GLN A 143 -0.31 11.22 2.96
N THR A 144 -0.02 10.89 4.23
CA THR A 144 -1.04 10.74 5.26
C THR A 144 -0.63 11.39 6.58
N LEU A 145 -1.59 11.64 7.45
CA LEU A 145 -1.35 12.16 8.80
C LEU A 145 -0.57 11.14 9.65
N SER A 146 -0.90 9.86 9.53
CA SER A 146 -0.19 8.79 10.24
C SER A 146 1.29 8.73 9.82
N MET A 147 1.61 8.89 8.52
CA MET A 147 2.98 8.98 8.03
C MET A 147 3.71 10.23 8.53
N LYS A 148 3.04 11.38 8.60
CA LYS A 148 3.61 12.61 9.20
C LYS A 148 3.97 12.38 10.66
N THR A 149 3.04 11.83 11.43
CA THR A 149 3.24 11.53 12.85
C THR A 149 4.40 10.54 13.05
N ALA A 150 4.48 9.48 12.24
CA ALA A 150 5.57 8.51 12.29
C ALA A 150 6.93 9.16 11.97
N LEU A 151 7.00 9.99 10.91
CA LEU A 151 8.23 10.67 10.50
C LEU A 151 8.72 11.63 11.60
N LEU A 152 7.85 12.45 12.17
CA LEU A 152 8.20 13.36 13.27
C LEU A 152 8.62 12.59 14.54
N SER A 153 7.90 11.52 14.88
CA SER A 153 8.20 10.69 16.05
C SER A 153 9.47 9.84 15.89
N SER A 154 9.96 9.65 14.67
CA SER A 154 11.23 8.94 14.41
C SER A 154 12.46 9.69 14.89
N GLY A 155 12.36 11.03 15.04
CA GLY A 155 13.48 11.92 15.35
C GLY A 155 14.45 12.13 14.18
N CYS A 156 14.14 11.64 12.98
CA CYS A 156 14.97 11.85 11.79
C CYS A 156 14.91 13.28 11.27
N VAL A 157 13.76 13.95 11.46
CA VAL A 157 13.48 15.33 11.03
C VAL A 157 13.40 16.22 12.26
N VAL A 158 14.17 17.31 12.31
CA VAL A 158 14.25 18.20 13.46
C VAL A 158 13.60 19.56 13.13
N ASP A 159 14.09 20.25 12.11
CA ASP A 159 13.68 21.63 11.79
C ASP A 159 12.99 21.75 10.43
N GLN A 160 13.07 20.71 9.57
CA GLN A 160 12.51 20.78 8.24
C GLN A 160 10.99 20.67 8.28
N PRO A 161 10.23 21.47 7.49
CA PRO A 161 8.80 21.33 7.39
C PRO A 161 8.40 19.98 6.79
N VAL A 162 7.33 19.38 7.37
CA VAL A 162 6.73 18.14 6.87
C VAL A 162 5.32 18.43 6.40
N HIS A 163 5.11 18.28 5.09
CA HIS A 163 3.84 18.55 4.43
C HIS A 163 3.08 17.26 4.13
N ILE A 164 1.75 17.29 4.29
CA ILE A 164 0.88 16.21 3.84
C ILE A 164 0.37 16.61 2.45
N ARG A 165 0.81 15.89 1.41
CA ARG A 165 0.43 16.13 0.00
C ARG A 165 0.12 14.79 -0.67
N PRO A 166 -1.06 14.20 -0.39
CA PRO A 166 -1.46 12.95 -1.04
C PRO A 166 -1.70 13.18 -2.53
N PHE A 167 -1.26 12.23 -3.35
CA PHE A 167 -1.67 12.12 -4.74
C PHE A 167 -1.73 10.64 -5.14
N ALA A 168 -2.58 10.35 -6.10
CA ALA A 168 -2.69 9.03 -6.71
C ALA A 168 -2.99 9.23 -8.20
N ASN A 169 -2.79 8.20 -9.00
CA ASN A 169 -3.33 8.19 -10.36
C ASN A 169 -4.86 8.24 -10.26
N MET A 170 -5.47 9.16 -11.00
CA MET A 170 -6.92 9.30 -11.10
C MET A 170 -7.32 8.80 -12.50
N PRO A 171 -7.37 7.47 -12.73
CA PRO A 171 -7.79 6.97 -14.03
C PRO A 171 -9.19 7.50 -14.32
N ASN A 172 -9.40 8.02 -15.53
CA ASN A 172 -10.73 8.35 -16.04
C ASN A 172 -11.47 7.01 -16.25
N ILE A 173 -12.02 6.49 -15.17
CA ILE A 173 -12.88 5.29 -15.24
C ILE A 173 -14.19 5.80 -15.81
N ASP A 174 -14.46 5.46 -17.06
CA ASP A 174 -15.77 5.69 -17.69
C ASP A 174 -16.79 4.75 -17.01
N LEU A 175 -17.32 5.21 -15.87
CA LEU A 175 -18.26 4.46 -15.05
C LEU A 175 -19.61 4.26 -15.74
N GLU A 176 -19.89 4.99 -16.83
CA GLU A 176 -21.14 4.86 -17.59
C GLU A 176 -21.19 3.54 -18.39
N ASN A 177 -20.05 3.02 -18.81
CA ASN A 177 -19.94 1.76 -19.56
C ASN A 177 -19.82 0.52 -18.67
N VAL A 178 -19.62 0.67 -17.37
CA VAL A 178 -19.61 -0.45 -16.43
C VAL A 178 -21.05 -0.69 -15.97
N ASN A 179 -21.74 -1.57 -16.67
CA ASN A 179 -23.10 -2.01 -16.31
C ASN A 179 -23.08 -2.63 -14.90
N ARG A 180 -23.41 -1.81 -13.88
CA ARG A 180 -23.17 -2.06 -12.45
C ARG A 180 -23.95 -3.22 -11.85
N GLU A 181 -24.96 -3.76 -12.51
CA GLU A 181 -25.90 -4.67 -11.85
C GLU A 181 -25.86 -6.12 -12.33
N ASN A 182 -25.34 -6.44 -13.50
CA ASN A 182 -25.67 -7.76 -14.06
C ASN A 182 -24.59 -8.84 -14.05
N HIS A 183 -23.30 -8.59 -13.71
CA HIS A 183 -22.28 -9.66 -13.72
C HIS A 183 -21.15 -9.46 -12.72
N LYS A 184 -21.48 -9.26 -11.42
CA LYS A 184 -20.44 -9.31 -10.38
C LYS A 184 -20.00 -10.77 -10.22
N ARG A 185 -18.78 -11.08 -10.66
CA ARG A 185 -18.17 -12.41 -10.62
C ARG A 185 -17.76 -12.81 -9.20
N TYR A 186 -17.33 -11.81 -8.41
CA TYR A 186 -16.83 -12.02 -7.07
C TYR A 186 -17.62 -11.21 -6.04
N ASP A 187 -17.88 -11.81 -4.88
CA ASP A 187 -18.43 -11.08 -3.75
C ASP A 187 -17.36 -10.15 -3.17
N PHE A 188 -16.12 -10.63 -3.05
CA PHE A 188 -15.00 -9.86 -2.53
C PHE A 188 -13.75 -10.02 -3.40
N ILE A 189 -12.96 -8.95 -3.41
CA ILE A 189 -11.62 -8.94 -4.01
C ILE A 189 -10.61 -8.43 -2.98
N TYR A 190 -9.42 -9.01 -2.98
CA TYR A 190 -8.28 -8.52 -2.26
C TYR A 190 -7.07 -8.34 -3.18
N VAL A 191 -6.66 -7.09 -3.39
CA VAL A 191 -5.53 -6.71 -4.24
C VAL A 191 -4.31 -6.46 -3.37
N ALA A 192 -3.40 -7.42 -3.32
CA ALA A 192 -2.18 -7.32 -2.53
C ALA A 192 -1.15 -8.39 -2.92
N SER A 193 0.11 -8.07 -2.73
CA SER A 193 1.25 -9.00 -2.75
C SER A 193 1.30 -9.88 -1.49
N GLY A 194 2.20 -10.88 -1.46
CA GLY A 194 2.22 -11.93 -0.42
C GLY A 194 2.98 -11.59 0.86
N GLU A 195 3.39 -10.34 1.10
CA GLU A 195 4.11 -9.97 2.31
C GLU A 195 3.25 -10.19 3.57
N ALA A 196 3.91 -10.56 4.67
CA ALA A 196 3.26 -10.95 5.92
C ALA A 196 2.27 -9.90 6.45
N HIS A 197 2.59 -8.61 6.33
CA HIS A 197 1.73 -7.52 6.78
C HIS A 197 0.45 -7.34 5.96
N LYS A 198 0.38 -7.90 4.75
CA LYS A 198 -0.84 -7.95 3.93
C LYS A 198 -1.90 -8.90 4.50
N ASN A 199 -1.50 -9.76 5.42
CA ASN A 199 -2.41 -10.49 6.30
C ASN A 199 -3.36 -11.50 5.61
N HIS A 200 -2.91 -12.11 4.52
CA HIS A 200 -3.69 -13.12 3.77
C HIS A 200 -4.11 -14.30 4.64
N ARG A 201 -3.28 -14.71 5.62
CA ARG A 201 -3.61 -15.83 6.50
C ARG A 201 -4.87 -15.56 7.32
N ARG A 202 -4.96 -14.39 7.98
CA ARG A 202 -6.15 -14.02 8.77
C ARG A 202 -7.39 -13.86 7.91
N LEU A 203 -7.22 -13.37 6.68
CA LEU A 203 -8.30 -13.28 5.70
C LEU A 203 -8.85 -14.66 5.36
N VAL A 204 -7.99 -15.60 4.99
CA VAL A 204 -8.41 -16.97 4.63
C VAL A 204 -8.96 -17.73 5.84
N GLU A 205 -8.38 -17.56 7.04
CA GLU A 205 -8.95 -18.09 8.29
C GLU A 205 -10.40 -17.58 8.51
N ALA A 206 -10.68 -16.31 8.20
CA ALA A 206 -12.04 -15.78 8.27
C ALA A 206 -12.99 -16.46 7.26
N TRP A 207 -12.51 -16.79 6.06
CA TRP A 207 -13.27 -17.56 5.08
C TRP A 207 -13.51 -19.00 5.52
N CYS A 208 -12.57 -19.63 6.22
CA CYS A 208 -12.79 -20.94 6.86
C CYS A 208 -13.91 -20.87 7.91
N LEU A 209 -13.90 -19.84 8.77
CA LEU A 209 -14.97 -19.63 9.76
C LEU A 209 -16.33 -19.38 9.13
N LEU A 210 -16.38 -18.66 8.00
CA LEU A 210 -17.64 -18.46 7.24
C LEU A 210 -18.14 -19.80 6.68
N ALA A 211 -17.26 -20.62 6.10
CA ALA A 211 -17.61 -21.94 5.57
C ALA A 211 -18.13 -22.89 6.66
N GLU A 212 -17.52 -22.90 7.85
CA GLU A 212 -18.02 -23.68 9.02
C GLU A 212 -19.45 -23.26 9.42
N GLN A 213 -19.84 -22.03 9.11
CA GLN A 213 -21.18 -21.50 9.35
C GLN A 213 -22.11 -21.61 8.14
N GLY A 214 -21.70 -22.35 7.09
CA GLY A 214 -22.50 -22.56 5.87
C GLY A 214 -22.53 -21.35 4.93
N GLN A 215 -21.63 -20.37 5.12
CA GLN A 215 -21.51 -19.19 4.25
C GLN A 215 -20.30 -19.34 3.34
N PHE A 216 -20.49 -19.21 2.03
CA PHE A 216 -19.45 -19.41 1.02
C PHE A 216 -19.35 -18.20 0.08
N PRO A 217 -19.02 -16.98 0.59
CA PRO A 217 -18.78 -15.85 -0.30
C PRO A 217 -17.56 -16.10 -1.17
N SER A 218 -17.64 -15.69 -2.44
CA SER A 218 -16.49 -15.78 -3.35
C SER A 218 -15.44 -14.71 -3.05
N LEU A 219 -14.16 -15.11 -3.09
CA LEU A 219 -13.00 -14.23 -2.87
C LEU A 219 -12.02 -14.37 -4.01
N CYS A 220 -11.67 -13.24 -4.63
CA CYS A 220 -10.61 -13.16 -5.61
C CYS A 220 -9.35 -12.57 -4.99
N LEU A 221 -8.20 -13.20 -5.21
CA LEU A 221 -6.87 -12.74 -4.79
C LEU A 221 -6.02 -12.41 -6.02
N THR A 222 -5.03 -11.51 -5.85
CA THR A 222 -4.03 -11.16 -6.87
C THR A 222 -2.62 -11.53 -6.40
N LEU A 223 -2.48 -12.68 -5.75
CA LEU A 223 -1.24 -13.14 -5.16
C LEU A 223 -0.28 -13.69 -6.22
N ASP A 224 0.96 -13.21 -6.25
CA ASP A 224 2.04 -13.78 -7.04
C ASP A 224 2.46 -15.12 -6.43
N GLU A 225 2.19 -16.21 -7.14
CA GLU A 225 2.44 -17.58 -6.69
C GLU A 225 3.93 -17.88 -6.59
N GLU A 226 4.74 -17.40 -7.55
CA GLU A 226 6.18 -17.66 -7.59
C GLU A 226 6.91 -16.95 -6.44
N GLN A 227 6.47 -15.76 -6.09
CA GLN A 227 7.04 -14.99 -4.97
C GLN A 227 6.49 -15.40 -3.61
N SER A 228 5.39 -16.16 -3.56
CA SER A 228 4.65 -16.48 -2.33
C SER A 228 4.31 -17.97 -2.20
N ILE A 229 5.21 -18.87 -2.63
CA ILE A 229 4.99 -20.32 -2.75
C ILE A 229 4.38 -20.94 -1.48
N GLU A 230 4.95 -20.67 -0.31
CA GLU A 230 4.48 -21.24 0.97
C GLU A 230 3.08 -20.74 1.35
N LEU A 231 2.83 -19.45 1.13
CA LEU A 231 1.53 -18.85 1.39
C LEU A 231 0.47 -19.40 0.45
N PHE A 232 0.79 -19.49 -0.83
CA PHE A 232 -0.11 -20.01 -1.86
C PHE A 232 -0.47 -21.48 -1.60
N ALA A 233 0.52 -22.33 -1.33
CA ALA A 233 0.28 -23.73 -0.99
C ALA A 233 -0.64 -23.89 0.24
N TRP A 234 -0.43 -23.08 1.28
CA TRP A 234 -1.29 -23.07 2.46
C TRP A 234 -2.72 -22.60 2.14
N ILE A 235 -2.90 -21.59 1.27
CA ILE A 235 -4.21 -21.11 0.84
C ILE A 235 -4.96 -22.21 0.08
N GLU A 236 -4.31 -22.90 -0.85
CA GLU A 236 -4.92 -23.99 -1.63
C GLU A 236 -5.30 -25.18 -0.72
N GLU A 237 -4.47 -25.51 0.29
CA GLU A 237 -4.84 -26.51 1.30
C GLU A 237 -6.13 -26.14 2.03
N ARG A 238 -6.27 -24.88 2.50
CA ARG A 238 -7.49 -24.40 3.20
C ARG A 238 -8.69 -24.38 2.27
N LYS A 239 -8.50 -23.94 1.03
CA LYS A 239 -9.54 -23.92 -0.01
C LYS A 239 -10.12 -25.31 -0.22
N LEU A 240 -9.28 -26.33 -0.36
CA LEU A 240 -9.71 -27.72 -0.52
C LEU A 240 -10.38 -28.25 0.76
N GLN A 241 -9.79 -28.02 1.92
CA GLN A 241 -10.25 -28.51 3.20
C GLN A 241 -11.68 -28.00 3.55
N TYR A 242 -11.94 -26.72 3.28
CA TYR A 242 -13.20 -26.05 3.67
C TYR A 242 -14.15 -25.79 2.49
N GLY A 243 -13.79 -26.19 1.28
CA GLY A 243 -14.61 -25.96 0.07
C GLY A 243 -14.80 -24.48 -0.25
N LEU A 244 -13.76 -23.65 -0.02
CA LEU A 244 -13.86 -22.19 -0.19
C LEU A 244 -14.00 -21.82 -1.66
N LYS A 245 -14.88 -20.85 -1.96
CA LYS A 245 -14.99 -20.21 -3.28
C LYS A 245 -13.89 -19.14 -3.44
N LEU A 246 -12.64 -19.58 -3.53
CA LEU A 246 -11.48 -18.74 -3.64
C LEU A 246 -10.81 -18.93 -5.01
N GLU A 247 -10.53 -17.84 -5.69
CA GLU A 247 -9.78 -17.81 -6.95
C GLU A 247 -8.58 -16.88 -6.81
N ASN A 248 -7.41 -17.34 -7.23
CA ASN A 248 -6.23 -16.48 -7.37
C ASN A 248 -6.01 -16.21 -8.85
N VAL A 249 -5.99 -14.95 -9.26
CA VAL A 249 -5.75 -14.53 -10.65
C VAL A 249 -4.31 -14.11 -10.91
N GLY A 250 -3.44 -14.22 -9.89
CA GLY A 250 -2.04 -13.87 -9.98
C GLY A 250 -1.78 -12.36 -9.97
N CYS A 251 -0.50 -12.01 -10.16
CA CYS A 251 -0.09 -10.62 -10.27
C CYS A 251 -0.57 -10.02 -11.60
N LEU A 252 -1.35 -8.96 -11.53
CA LEU A 252 -1.94 -8.31 -12.70
C LEU A 252 -1.33 -6.93 -12.95
N PRO A 253 -1.22 -6.49 -14.22
CA PRO A 253 -0.97 -5.10 -14.57
C PRO A 253 -2.07 -4.20 -14.00
N HIS A 254 -1.71 -2.94 -13.67
CA HIS A 254 -2.62 -1.99 -13.02
C HIS A 254 -3.96 -1.81 -13.76
N GLU A 255 -3.95 -1.73 -15.10
CA GLU A 255 -5.16 -1.60 -15.91
C GLU A 255 -6.12 -2.77 -15.74
N GLN A 256 -5.58 -3.99 -15.60
CA GLN A 256 -6.39 -5.19 -15.36
C GLN A 256 -6.94 -5.23 -13.92
N VAL A 257 -6.20 -4.67 -12.94
CA VAL A 257 -6.69 -4.50 -11.57
C VAL A 257 -7.91 -3.57 -11.55
N ILE A 258 -7.88 -2.47 -12.30
CA ILE A 258 -9.03 -1.56 -12.44
C ILE A 258 -10.25 -2.28 -13.02
N GLN A 259 -10.05 -3.11 -14.06
CA GLN A 259 -11.12 -3.93 -14.62
C GLN A 259 -11.66 -4.98 -13.62
N LEU A 260 -10.78 -5.51 -12.76
CA LEU A 260 -11.14 -6.49 -11.75
C LEU A 260 -12.01 -5.87 -10.64
N TYR A 261 -11.79 -4.61 -10.26
CA TYR A 261 -12.68 -3.89 -9.33
C TYR A 261 -14.12 -3.82 -9.87
N ALA A 262 -14.30 -3.66 -11.18
CA ALA A 262 -15.62 -3.65 -11.79
C ALA A 262 -16.36 -5.00 -11.68
N GLN A 263 -15.63 -6.11 -11.53
CA GLN A 263 -16.18 -7.47 -11.42
C GLN A 263 -16.49 -7.91 -9.99
N ALA A 264 -16.16 -7.11 -8.98
CA ALA A 264 -16.37 -7.42 -7.58
C ALA A 264 -17.52 -6.61 -6.96
N ARG A 265 -18.12 -7.13 -5.88
CA ARG A 265 -19.15 -6.41 -5.09
C ARG A 265 -18.51 -5.51 -4.05
N ALA A 266 -17.36 -5.90 -3.48
CA ALA A 266 -16.60 -5.10 -2.51
C ALA A 266 -15.11 -5.45 -2.52
N LEU A 267 -14.28 -4.45 -2.14
CA LEU A 267 -12.90 -4.69 -1.72
C LEU A 267 -12.89 -5.12 -0.25
N ILE A 268 -12.11 -6.14 0.10
CA ILE A 268 -11.75 -6.43 1.48
C ILE A 268 -10.25 -6.18 1.67
N TYR A 269 -9.88 -5.41 2.72
CA TYR A 269 -8.50 -4.96 2.88
C TYR A 269 -7.99 -5.13 4.32
N PRO A 270 -7.48 -6.33 4.67
CA PRO A 270 -7.05 -6.69 6.02
C PRO A 270 -5.60 -6.34 6.33
N SER A 271 -4.90 -5.57 5.48
CA SER A 271 -3.50 -5.22 5.69
C SER A 271 -3.29 -4.54 7.05
N GLN A 272 -2.26 -5.00 7.77
CA GLN A 272 -1.93 -4.50 9.11
C GLN A 272 -1.03 -3.27 9.08
N PHE A 273 -0.37 -3.00 7.95
CA PHE A 273 0.66 -1.98 7.89
C PHE A 273 0.82 -1.41 6.47
N GLU A 274 0.43 -0.15 6.29
CA GLU A 274 0.58 0.59 5.04
C GLU A 274 1.06 2.01 5.30
N SER A 275 1.65 2.59 4.28
CA SER A 275 1.94 4.03 4.26
C SER A 275 0.80 4.87 3.69
N PHE A 276 0.05 4.30 2.72
CA PHE A 276 -1.02 5.02 2.03
C PHE A 276 -2.21 4.13 1.67
N GLY A 277 -1.97 2.87 1.24
CA GLY A 277 -3.06 1.96 0.87
C GLY A 277 -3.72 2.32 -0.46
N LEU A 278 -2.93 2.41 -1.55
CA LEU A 278 -3.44 2.73 -2.90
C LEU A 278 -4.68 1.92 -3.31
N PRO A 279 -4.77 0.59 -3.05
CA PRO A 279 -5.96 -0.17 -3.41
C PRO A 279 -7.27 0.33 -2.77
N LEU A 280 -7.20 0.97 -1.59
CA LEU A 280 -8.36 1.58 -0.94
C LEU A 280 -8.89 2.76 -1.77
N ILE A 281 -7.97 3.60 -2.26
CA ILE A 281 -8.28 4.78 -3.06
C ILE A 281 -8.80 4.36 -4.43
N GLU A 282 -8.13 3.42 -5.08
CA GLU A 282 -8.50 2.88 -6.38
C GLU A 282 -9.90 2.25 -6.36
N ALA A 283 -10.19 1.43 -5.35
CA ALA A 283 -11.52 0.85 -5.16
C ALA A 283 -12.60 1.92 -4.99
N ARG A 284 -12.33 2.97 -4.21
CA ARG A 284 -13.25 4.11 -4.05
C ARG A 284 -13.48 4.86 -5.35
N GLN A 285 -12.43 5.11 -6.14
CA GLN A 285 -12.54 5.73 -7.45
C GLN A 285 -13.36 4.88 -8.44
N ALA A 286 -13.22 3.55 -8.34
CA ALA A 286 -14.04 2.60 -9.09
C ALA A 286 -15.49 2.48 -8.56
N GLY A 287 -15.86 3.24 -7.52
CA GLY A 287 -17.18 3.17 -6.89
C GLY A 287 -17.44 1.86 -6.15
N LEU A 288 -16.38 1.13 -5.78
CA LEU A 288 -16.47 -0.15 -5.09
C LEU A 288 -16.58 0.07 -3.58
N PRO A 289 -17.55 -0.54 -2.88
CA PRO A 289 -17.59 -0.59 -1.43
C PRO A 289 -16.33 -1.22 -0.84
N VAL A 290 -15.90 -0.76 0.35
CA VAL A 290 -14.66 -1.20 0.98
C VAL A 290 -14.92 -1.70 2.40
N LEU A 291 -14.48 -2.91 2.71
CA LEU A 291 -14.36 -3.44 4.05
C LEU A 291 -12.86 -3.44 4.41
N ALA A 292 -12.47 -2.77 5.49
CA ALA A 292 -11.05 -2.60 5.79
C ALA A 292 -10.71 -2.74 7.28
N ALA A 293 -9.43 -2.95 7.56
CA ALA A 293 -8.89 -2.94 8.91
C ALA A 293 -9.20 -1.60 9.62
N GLU A 294 -9.56 -1.65 10.91
CA GLU A 294 -9.75 -0.43 11.73
C GLU A 294 -8.37 0.08 12.17
N LEU A 295 -7.69 0.78 11.26
CA LEU A 295 -6.35 1.32 11.45
C LEU A 295 -6.24 2.75 10.90
N ASP A 296 -5.32 3.54 11.48
CA ASP A 296 -5.15 4.95 11.16
C ASP A 296 -4.93 5.21 9.66
N TYR A 297 -4.10 4.39 9.00
CA TYR A 297 -3.82 4.58 7.57
C TYR A 297 -5.07 4.44 6.69
N VAL A 298 -6.04 3.60 7.10
CA VAL A 298 -7.33 3.47 6.40
C VAL A 298 -8.14 4.74 6.61
N ARG A 299 -8.26 5.18 7.87
CA ARG A 299 -9.03 6.38 8.25
C ARG A 299 -8.45 7.67 7.68
N ASP A 300 -7.15 7.71 7.42
CA ASP A 300 -6.50 8.84 6.75
C ASP A 300 -6.97 9.03 5.29
N VAL A 301 -7.44 7.97 4.61
CA VAL A 301 -7.72 8.00 3.17
C VAL A 301 -9.17 7.72 2.79
N ILE A 302 -9.90 6.90 3.59
CA ILE A 302 -11.30 6.57 3.32
C ILE A 302 -12.12 6.40 4.61
N VAL A 303 -13.46 6.40 4.45
CA VAL A 303 -14.40 5.86 5.43
C VAL A 303 -14.93 4.53 4.85
N PRO A 304 -14.55 3.36 5.40
CA PRO A 304 -15.00 2.06 4.89
C PRO A 304 -16.47 1.79 5.25
N GLU A 305 -17.17 0.97 4.46
CA GLU A 305 -18.55 0.52 4.74
C GLU A 305 -18.61 -0.38 5.97
N GLN A 306 -17.58 -1.19 6.16
CA GLN A 306 -17.38 -1.98 7.38
C GLN A 306 -15.92 -1.91 7.80
N SER A 307 -15.69 -1.84 9.09
CA SER A 307 -14.35 -1.99 9.65
C SER A 307 -14.26 -3.22 10.55
N PHE A 308 -13.05 -3.72 10.73
CA PHE A 308 -12.76 -4.91 11.52
C PHE A 308 -11.35 -4.85 12.14
N ASP A 309 -11.16 -5.60 13.21
CA ASP A 309 -9.86 -5.88 13.77
C ASP A 309 -9.09 -6.84 12.84
N PRO A 310 -7.97 -6.43 12.23
CA PRO A 310 -7.22 -7.25 11.29
C PRO A 310 -6.55 -8.48 11.95
N ASP A 311 -6.35 -8.48 13.25
CA ASP A 311 -5.76 -9.59 14.00
C ASP A 311 -6.77 -10.70 14.33
N SER A 312 -8.07 -10.43 14.14
CA SER A 312 -9.17 -11.33 14.47
C SER A 312 -9.90 -11.85 13.23
N PRO A 313 -9.70 -13.13 12.84
CA PRO A 313 -10.50 -13.75 11.76
C PRO A 313 -12.01 -13.69 12.03
N VAL A 314 -12.40 -13.76 13.30
CA VAL A 314 -13.81 -13.63 13.72
C VAL A 314 -14.35 -12.22 13.42
N SER A 315 -13.54 -11.18 13.68
CA SER A 315 -13.93 -9.80 13.38
C SER A 315 -14.08 -9.57 11.87
N ILE A 316 -13.16 -10.12 11.07
CA ILE A 316 -13.23 -10.09 9.60
C ILE A 316 -14.49 -10.81 9.10
N ALA A 317 -14.74 -12.04 9.55
CA ALA A 317 -15.91 -12.82 9.17
C ALA A 317 -17.24 -12.11 9.53
N ARG A 318 -17.31 -11.48 10.70
CA ARG A 318 -18.48 -10.69 11.12
C ARG A 318 -18.70 -9.45 10.24
N ALA A 319 -17.63 -8.76 9.84
CA ALA A 319 -17.74 -7.62 8.92
C ALA A 319 -18.26 -8.06 7.55
N VAL A 320 -17.80 -9.20 7.04
CA VAL A 320 -18.30 -9.83 5.81
C VAL A 320 -19.80 -10.14 5.93
N LYS A 321 -20.22 -10.79 7.03
CA LYS A 321 -21.64 -11.13 7.26
C LYS A 321 -22.52 -9.88 7.31
N ARG A 322 -22.11 -8.84 8.07
CA ARG A 322 -22.86 -7.57 8.12
C ARG A 322 -23.02 -6.95 6.73
N TYR A 323 -21.95 -6.95 5.94
CA TYR A 323 -22.02 -6.41 4.58
C TYR A 323 -22.95 -7.21 3.67
N LEU A 324 -23.01 -8.54 3.82
CA LEU A 324 -23.88 -9.43 3.06
C LEU A 324 -25.33 -9.44 3.58
N GLY A 325 -25.63 -8.71 4.65
CA GLY A 325 -26.98 -8.69 5.27
C GLY A 325 -27.31 -10.00 6.01
N VAL A 326 -26.30 -10.76 6.40
CA VAL A 326 -26.47 -11.96 7.23
C VAL A 326 -26.35 -11.54 8.69
N ASP A 327 -27.50 -11.26 9.31
CA ASP A 327 -27.55 -10.80 10.70
C ASP A 327 -27.23 -11.93 11.67
N GLU A 328 -26.29 -11.69 12.57
CA GLU A 328 -26.13 -12.46 13.81
C GLU A 328 -26.87 -11.74 14.92
N ALA A 329 -27.93 -12.37 15.44
CA ALA A 329 -28.58 -11.82 16.61
C ALA A 329 -27.59 -11.71 17.78
N PRO A 330 -27.58 -10.60 18.52
CA PRO A 330 -26.75 -10.50 19.73
C PRO A 330 -27.08 -11.64 20.71
N LEU A 331 -26.08 -12.09 21.44
CA LEU A 331 -26.29 -13.08 22.49
C LEU A 331 -27.34 -12.56 23.48
N LYS A 332 -28.31 -13.42 23.81
CA LYS A 332 -29.26 -13.11 24.87
C LYS A 332 -28.52 -13.07 26.22
N ILE A 333 -28.46 -11.89 26.80
CA ILE A 333 -27.86 -11.71 28.11
C ILE A 333 -28.88 -12.20 29.15
N LEU A 334 -28.45 -13.11 29.97
CA LEU A 334 -29.23 -13.59 31.11
C LEU A 334 -28.98 -12.69 32.34
N ASP A 335 -30.00 -12.50 33.16
CA ASP A 335 -29.78 -11.99 34.52
C ASP A 335 -29.16 -13.08 35.40
N ALA A 336 -28.67 -12.68 36.56
CA ALA A 336 -27.97 -13.59 37.48
C ALA A 336 -28.87 -14.77 37.93
N THR A 337 -30.17 -14.53 38.13
CA THR A 337 -31.15 -15.57 38.55
C THR A 337 -31.32 -16.58 37.45
N SER A 338 -31.62 -16.15 36.20
CA SER A 338 -31.75 -17.04 35.05
C SER A 338 -30.47 -17.84 34.76
N PHE A 339 -29.29 -17.25 34.98
CA PHE A 339 -28.02 -17.95 34.86
C PHE A 339 -27.88 -19.07 35.91
N LEU A 340 -28.19 -18.80 37.18
CA LEU A 340 -28.16 -19.77 38.24
C LEU A 340 -29.16 -20.91 38.03
N ASP A 341 -30.38 -20.59 37.61
CA ASP A 341 -31.42 -21.57 37.31
C ASP A 341 -30.98 -22.55 36.22
N LEU A 342 -30.32 -22.05 35.17
CA LEU A 342 -29.76 -22.91 34.12
C LEU A 342 -28.63 -23.82 34.61
N LEU A 343 -27.83 -23.38 35.56
CA LEU A 343 -26.76 -24.21 36.15
C LEU A 343 -27.34 -25.31 37.03
N ILE A 344 -28.38 -25.00 37.81
CA ILE A 344 -29.02 -25.93 38.77
C ILE A 344 -29.83 -26.98 37.99
N SER A 345 -30.59 -26.56 36.97
CA SER A 345 -31.44 -27.46 36.18
C SER A 345 -30.67 -28.51 35.35
N LYS A 346 -29.40 -28.28 35.05
CA LYS A 346 -28.54 -29.27 34.36
C LYS A 346 -28.03 -30.41 35.25
N ARG A 347 -28.33 -30.40 36.55
CA ARG A 347 -27.93 -31.43 37.48
C ARG A 347 -29.08 -32.33 37.98
N SER A 348 -30.26 -32.16 37.41
CA SER A 348 -31.42 -33.04 37.56
C SER A 348 -31.57 -33.91 36.36
#